data_c15b463cd3ed96d5b18c385381636144
#
_entry.id   c15b463cd3ed96d5b18c385381636144
#
_cell.length_a   1.000
_cell.length_b   1.000
_cell.length_c   1.000
_cell.angle_alpha   90.00
_cell.angle_beta   90.00
_cell.angle_gamma   90.00
#
_symmetry.space_group_name_H-M   'P 1'
#
loop_
_entity.id
_entity.type
_entity.pdbx_description
1 polymer ?
#
loop_
_entity_poly.entity_id
_entity_poly.type
_entity_poly.pdbx_seq_one_letter_code
_entity_poly.pdbx_strand_id
1 'polypeptide(L)'
;MEFTPKNRATVQNMPKLPYAVEEALNRLRVNVSFLGSKVKKIMVISSAPDEGKSFVAMQLWRQMAEAGSKSILVDMDLRKSVMVDKYQIVREDNGKILGTSDYLASDDTLDKYVLRTNIGAGDLLPNKENIINPSMLLEGQKLELSLIHI
;
A
#
# COMPACT_ATOMS: atom_id res chain seq x y z
N MET A 1 -1.62 -5.02 -19.53
CA MET A 1 -1.85 -6.34 -18.87
C MET A 1 -2.59 -6.11 -17.58
N GLU A 2 -3.70 -6.77 -17.38
CA GLU A 2 -4.43 -6.62 -16.12
C GLU A 2 -3.69 -7.42 -15.05
N PHE A 3 -3.21 -6.72 -14.04
CA PHE A 3 -2.52 -7.33 -12.91
C PHE A 3 -3.55 -8.00 -11.99
N THR A 4 -3.34 -9.27 -11.67
CA THR A 4 -4.25 -10.02 -10.79
C THR A 4 -3.48 -10.62 -9.62
N PRO A 5 -3.69 -10.13 -8.39
CA PRO A 5 -3.07 -10.71 -7.21
C PRO A 5 -3.43 -12.19 -7.04
N LYS A 6 -2.45 -13.01 -6.70
CA LYS A 6 -2.65 -14.45 -6.44
C LYS A 6 -3.15 -14.73 -5.03
N ASN A 7 -2.87 -13.84 -4.09
CA ASN A 7 -3.16 -14.03 -2.68
C ASN A 7 -4.20 -13.01 -2.21
N ARG A 8 -4.94 -13.39 -1.17
CA ARG A 8 -5.97 -12.55 -0.54
C ARG A 8 -5.64 -12.33 0.93
N ALA A 9 -6.01 -11.15 1.42
CA ALA A 9 -5.85 -10.80 2.82
C ALA A 9 -7.05 -9.99 3.33
N THR A 10 -7.22 -10.02 4.64
CA THR A 10 -8.22 -9.22 5.35
C THR A 10 -7.52 -8.18 6.20
N VAL A 11 -7.92 -6.93 6.04
CA VAL A 11 -7.57 -5.83 6.94
C VAL A 11 -8.61 -5.81 8.06
N GLN A 12 -8.23 -6.25 9.26
CA GLN A 12 -9.18 -6.49 10.35
C GLN A 12 -9.39 -5.27 11.25
N ASN A 13 -8.40 -4.40 11.34
CA ASN A 13 -8.41 -3.25 12.25
C ASN A 13 -8.34 -1.91 11.52
N MET A 14 -9.36 -1.61 10.72
CA MET A 14 -9.50 -0.27 10.14
C MET A 14 -10.21 0.63 11.14
N PRO A 15 -9.59 1.72 11.63
CA PRO A 15 -10.19 2.58 12.65
C PRO A 15 -11.40 3.33 12.09
N LYS A 16 -12.42 3.49 12.93
CA LYS A 16 -13.48 4.46 12.68
C LYS A 16 -12.96 5.86 12.96
N LEU A 17 -13.10 6.74 11.99
CA LEU A 17 -12.62 8.11 12.11
C LEU A 17 -13.75 9.07 12.49
N PRO A 18 -13.44 10.17 13.19
CA PRO A 18 -14.40 11.25 13.39
C PRO A 18 -14.88 11.82 12.04
N TYR A 19 -16.13 12.26 11.99
CA TYR A 19 -16.74 12.81 10.77
C TYR A 19 -15.89 13.88 10.08
N ALA A 20 -15.32 14.81 10.83
CA ALA A 20 -14.48 15.88 10.27
C ALA A 20 -13.22 15.34 9.58
N VAL A 21 -12.63 14.25 10.08
CA VAL A 21 -11.47 13.60 9.49
C VAL A 21 -11.87 12.85 8.21
N GLU A 22 -12.99 12.12 8.25
CA GLU A 22 -13.53 11.45 7.05
C GLU A 22 -13.83 12.47 5.94
N GLU A 23 -14.44 13.61 6.25
CA GLU A 23 -14.71 14.68 5.29
C GLU A 23 -13.42 15.29 4.72
N ALA A 24 -12.41 15.53 5.54
CA ALA A 24 -11.11 16.04 5.07
C ALA A 24 -10.43 15.06 4.10
N LEU A 25 -10.47 13.78 4.42
CA LEU A 25 -9.93 12.72 3.56
C LEU A 25 -10.74 12.57 2.26
N ASN A 26 -12.06 12.69 2.33
CA ASN A 26 -12.91 12.67 1.15
C ASN A 26 -12.60 13.85 0.21
N ARG A 27 -12.39 15.04 0.74
CA ARG A 27 -11.93 16.20 -0.05
C ARG A 27 -10.58 15.96 -0.70
N LEU A 28 -9.63 15.36 0.04
CA LEU A 28 -8.34 14.98 -0.50
C LEU A 28 -8.51 13.98 -1.65
N ARG A 29 -9.33 12.95 -1.47
CA ARG A 29 -9.63 11.96 -2.51
C ARG A 29 -10.22 12.61 -3.77
N VAL A 30 -11.18 13.50 -3.60
CA VAL A 30 -11.81 14.24 -4.70
C VAL A 30 -10.76 15.09 -5.43
N ASN A 31 -9.92 15.82 -4.70
CA ASN A 31 -8.86 16.61 -5.29
C ASN A 31 -7.86 15.76 -6.08
N VAL A 32 -7.50 14.60 -5.54
CA VAL A 32 -6.65 13.63 -6.25
C VAL A 32 -7.32 13.15 -7.54
N SER A 33 -8.63 12.92 -7.55
CA SER A 33 -9.35 12.49 -8.75
C SER A 33 -9.34 13.55 -9.87
N PHE A 34 -9.23 14.81 -9.53
CA PHE A 34 -9.10 15.93 -10.49
C PHE A 34 -7.72 16.04 -11.14
N LEU A 35 -6.70 15.34 -10.64
CA LEU A 35 -5.38 15.30 -11.28
C LEU A 35 -5.41 14.63 -12.67
N GLY A 36 -6.50 13.96 -12.97
CA GLY A 36 -6.76 13.35 -14.27
C GLY A 36 -6.15 11.95 -14.42
N SER A 37 -6.56 11.26 -15.49
CA SER A 37 -6.20 9.87 -15.76
C SER A 37 -4.71 9.63 -16.05
N LYS A 38 -3.95 10.68 -16.29
CA LYS A 38 -2.50 10.59 -16.52
C LYS A 38 -1.70 10.38 -15.24
N VAL A 39 -2.23 10.82 -14.08
CA VAL A 39 -1.59 10.60 -12.78
C VAL A 39 -1.94 9.20 -12.28
N LYS A 40 -1.00 8.29 -12.40
CA LYS A 40 -1.14 6.88 -12.00
C LYS A 40 -0.49 6.57 -10.66
N LYS A 41 0.49 7.38 -10.25
CA LYS A 41 1.33 7.13 -9.08
C LYS A 41 1.31 8.34 -8.17
N ILE A 42 1.07 8.09 -6.89
CA ILE A 42 1.04 9.10 -5.85
C ILE A 42 1.99 8.65 -4.75
N MET A 43 2.93 9.50 -4.39
CA MET A 43 3.86 9.25 -3.29
C MET A 43 3.51 10.13 -2.10
N VAL A 44 3.30 9.52 -0.95
CA VAL A 44 3.09 10.21 0.32
C VAL A 44 4.40 10.24 1.08
N ILE A 45 4.92 11.42 1.32
CA ILE A 45 6.19 11.65 2.03
C ILE A 45 6.00 12.56 3.23
N SER A 46 6.94 12.53 4.16
CA SER A 46 7.01 13.45 5.29
C SER A 46 8.46 13.83 5.56
N SER A 47 8.68 14.99 6.18
CA SER A 47 10.02 15.51 6.51
C SER A 47 10.61 14.86 7.75
N ALA A 48 9.76 14.36 8.65
CA ALA A 48 10.17 13.72 9.90
C ALA A 48 9.39 12.40 10.12
N PRO A 49 9.91 11.49 10.95
CA PRO A 49 9.15 10.32 11.37
C PRO A 49 7.91 10.73 12.18
N ASP A 50 6.92 9.83 12.20
CA ASP A 50 5.70 9.95 13.01
C ASP A 50 4.80 11.17 12.70
N GLU A 51 4.92 11.77 11.51
CA GLU A 51 4.05 12.88 11.05
C GLU A 51 2.71 12.41 10.45
N GLY A 52 2.41 11.11 10.51
CA GLY A 52 1.13 10.57 10.04
C GLY A 52 1.07 10.20 8.56
N LYS A 53 2.19 10.15 7.83
CA LYS A 53 2.21 9.80 6.40
C LYS A 53 1.54 8.45 6.12
N SER A 54 1.85 7.43 6.91
CA SER A 54 1.29 6.09 6.74
C SER A 54 -0.21 6.06 7.03
N PHE A 55 -0.67 6.84 8.00
CA PHE A 55 -2.10 7.00 8.27
C PHE A 55 -2.82 7.65 7.09
N VAL A 56 -2.31 8.76 6.59
CA VAL A 56 -2.92 9.48 5.45
C VAL A 56 -2.92 8.60 4.21
N ALA A 57 -1.81 7.93 3.91
CA ALA A 57 -1.72 7.02 2.76
C ALA A 57 -2.74 5.88 2.85
N MET A 58 -2.84 5.23 4.01
CA MET A 58 -3.77 4.12 4.24
C MET A 58 -5.23 4.57 4.12
N GLN A 59 -5.58 5.71 4.70
CA GLN A 59 -6.95 6.20 4.68
C GLN A 59 -7.36 6.75 3.30
N LEU A 60 -6.45 7.41 2.59
CA LEU A 60 -6.69 7.84 1.22
C LEU A 60 -6.93 6.63 0.31
N TRP A 61 -6.05 5.62 0.39
CA TRP A 61 -6.21 4.37 -0.36
C TRP A 61 -7.54 3.68 -0.03
N ARG A 62 -7.91 3.59 1.25
CA ARG A 62 -9.20 3.03 1.68
C ARG A 62 -10.37 3.72 0.99
N GLN A 63 -10.40 5.04 1.06
CA GLN A 63 -11.50 5.81 0.44
C GLN A 63 -11.54 5.68 -1.09
N MET A 64 -10.38 5.62 -1.74
CA MET A 64 -10.31 5.37 -3.19
C MET A 64 -10.84 3.98 -3.52
N ALA A 65 -10.42 2.97 -2.78
CA ALA A 65 -10.82 1.58 -2.98
C ALA A 65 -12.33 1.37 -2.73
N GLU A 66 -12.87 1.94 -1.66
CA GLU A 66 -14.31 1.90 -1.34
C GLU A 66 -15.16 2.64 -2.38
N ALA A 67 -14.62 3.67 -3.01
CA ALA A 67 -15.26 4.36 -4.14
C ALA A 67 -15.13 3.59 -5.48
N GLY A 68 -14.58 2.39 -5.48
CA GLY A 68 -14.46 1.52 -6.65
C GLY A 68 -13.22 1.76 -7.52
N SER A 69 -12.29 2.63 -7.08
CA SER A 69 -11.03 2.84 -7.79
C SER A 69 -10.09 1.66 -7.57
N LYS A 70 -9.74 0.95 -8.64
CA LYS A 70 -8.67 -0.06 -8.59
C LYS A 70 -7.36 0.62 -8.22
N SER A 71 -6.84 0.32 -7.05
CA SER A 71 -5.64 0.96 -6.52
C SER A 71 -4.81 -0.01 -5.69
N ILE A 72 -3.50 0.18 -5.69
CA ILE A 72 -2.56 -0.58 -4.87
C ILE A 72 -1.89 0.39 -3.90
N LEU A 73 -1.97 0.09 -2.63
CA LEU A 73 -1.14 0.74 -1.62
C LEU A 73 0.17 -0.05 -1.49
N VAL A 74 1.29 0.62 -1.72
CA VAL A 74 2.63 0.04 -1.58
C VAL A 74 3.30 0.63 -0.34
N ASP A 75 3.64 -0.21 0.61
CA ASP A 75 4.39 0.19 1.78
C ASP A 75 5.89 0.19 1.48
N MET A 76 6.48 1.37 1.39
CA MET A 76 7.90 1.58 1.13
C MET A 76 8.69 1.90 2.41
N ASP A 77 8.09 1.80 3.58
CA ASP A 77 8.81 1.92 4.83
C ASP A 77 9.56 0.61 5.15
N LEU A 78 10.72 0.43 4.52
CA LEU A 78 11.52 -0.78 4.65
C LEU A 78 12.30 -0.86 5.96
N ARG A 79 12.35 0.23 6.74
CA ARG A 79 13.10 0.30 7.99
C ARG A 79 12.25 0.03 9.22
N LYS A 80 11.01 0.51 9.21
CA LYS A 80 10.18 0.53 10.43
C LYS A 80 8.70 0.47 10.13
N SER A 81 8.31 -0.38 9.18
CA SER A 81 6.90 -0.55 8.91
C SER A 81 6.16 -1.17 10.10
N VAL A 82 5.01 -0.61 10.41
CA VAL A 82 4.09 -1.11 11.43
C VAL A 82 2.71 -1.45 10.82
N MET A 83 2.58 -1.36 9.50
CA MET A 83 1.30 -1.45 8.80
C MET A 83 0.59 -2.78 9.06
N VAL A 84 1.30 -3.91 8.92
CA VAL A 84 0.71 -5.24 9.07
C VAL A 84 0.15 -5.44 10.47
N ASP A 85 0.92 -5.08 11.49
CA ASP A 85 0.53 -5.27 12.89
C ASP A 85 -0.54 -4.26 13.32
N LYS A 86 -0.39 -3.00 12.93
CA LYS A 86 -1.32 -1.92 13.29
C LYS A 86 -2.73 -2.14 12.74
N TYR A 87 -2.82 -2.56 11.48
CA TYR A 87 -4.11 -2.80 10.81
C TYR A 87 -4.55 -4.26 10.85
N GLN A 88 -3.78 -5.12 11.53
CA GLN A 88 -4.04 -6.55 11.66
C GLN A 88 -4.36 -7.19 10.30
N ILE A 89 -3.38 -7.10 9.40
CA ILE A 89 -3.49 -7.65 8.05
C ILE A 89 -3.15 -9.14 8.11
N VAL A 90 -4.10 -9.98 7.73
CA VAL A 90 -3.97 -11.44 7.79
C VAL A 90 -4.33 -12.03 6.43
N ARG A 91 -3.50 -12.95 5.95
CA ARG A 91 -3.84 -13.71 4.73
C ARG A 91 -5.00 -14.67 5.00
N GLU A 92 -5.89 -14.81 4.03
CA GLU A 92 -7.04 -15.72 4.14
C GLU A 92 -6.64 -17.20 4.25
N ASP A 93 -5.47 -17.57 3.70
CA ASP A 93 -4.92 -18.92 3.78
C ASP A 93 -4.04 -19.16 5.04
N ASN A 94 -4.00 -18.21 5.98
CA ASN A 94 -3.14 -18.19 7.16
C ASN A 94 -1.63 -18.29 6.85
N GLY A 95 -1.24 -18.00 5.60
CA GLY A 95 0.15 -17.97 5.18
C GLY A 95 0.92 -16.76 5.71
N LYS A 96 2.24 -16.79 5.57
CA LYS A 96 3.11 -15.66 5.91
C LYS A 96 2.81 -14.47 5.01
N ILE A 97 2.74 -13.26 5.59
CA ILE A 97 2.75 -12.02 4.84
C ILE A 97 4.16 -11.78 4.32
N LEU A 98 4.30 -11.77 3.00
CA LEU A 98 5.50 -11.33 2.30
C LEU A 98 5.27 -9.90 1.85
N GLY A 99 6.29 -9.07 1.95
CA GLY A 99 6.16 -7.63 1.72
C GLY A 99 7.08 -7.09 0.64
N THR A 100 7.12 -5.76 0.58
CA THR A 100 7.94 -5.02 -0.38
C THR A 100 9.42 -5.43 -0.31
N SER A 101 9.97 -5.59 0.88
CA SER A 101 11.36 -6.01 1.06
C SER A 101 11.64 -7.42 0.52
N ASP A 102 10.73 -8.35 0.77
CA ASP A 102 10.84 -9.72 0.25
C ASP A 102 10.78 -9.73 -1.28
N TYR A 103 9.85 -8.94 -1.86
CA TYR A 103 9.74 -8.81 -3.30
C TYR A 103 11.01 -8.24 -3.93
N LEU A 104 11.56 -7.16 -3.39
CA LEU A 104 12.75 -6.50 -3.93
C LEU A 104 14.01 -7.39 -3.82
N ALA A 105 14.05 -8.29 -2.84
CA ALA A 105 15.13 -9.24 -2.64
C ALA A 105 14.99 -10.56 -3.42
N SER A 106 13.88 -10.76 -4.14
CA SER A 106 13.58 -11.99 -4.89
C SER A 106 13.69 -11.79 -6.40
N ASP A 107 13.66 -12.87 -7.16
CA ASP A 107 13.51 -12.86 -8.62
C ASP A 107 12.08 -13.18 -9.07
N ASP A 108 11.16 -13.23 -8.12
CA ASP A 108 9.75 -13.53 -8.36
C ASP A 108 8.96 -12.36 -8.96
N THR A 109 7.77 -12.67 -9.46
CA THR A 109 6.84 -11.69 -10.02
C THR A 109 5.99 -11.02 -8.95
N LEU A 110 5.57 -9.77 -9.18
CA LEU A 110 4.85 -8.93 -8.23
C LEU A 110 3.51 -9.53 -7.76
N ASP A 111 2.84 -10.30 -8.61
CA ASP A 111 1.54 -10.94 -8.33
C ASP A 111 1.55 -11.93 -7.16
N LYS A 112 2.73 -12.43 -6.76
CA LYS A 112 2.89 -13.28 -5.58
C LYS A 112 2.87 -12.49 -4.27
N TYR A 113 3.21 -11.21 -4.30
CA TYR A 113 3.41 -10.36 -3.11
C TYR A 113 2.25 -9.41 -2.87
N VAL A 114 1.60 -8.95 -3.92
CA VAL A 114 0.41 -8.12 -3.80
C VAL A 114 -0.78 -8.95 -3.32
N LEU A 115 -1.50 -8.40 -2.36
CA LEU A 115 -2.65 -9.02 -1.73
C LEU A 115 -3.94 -8.31 -2.19
N ARG A 116 -4.92 -9.07 -2.69
CA ARG A 116 -6.27 -8.58 -2.84
C ARG A 116 -6.88 -8.44 -1.45
N THR A 117 -7.47 -7.30 -1.16
CA THR A 117 -8.01 -7.04 0.18
C THR A 117 -9.54 -7.08 0.23
N ASN A 118 -10.08 -7.05 1.45
CA ASN A 118 -11.51 -6.86 1.72
C ASN A 118 -11.95 -5.39 1.63
N ILE A 119 -11.05 -4.47 1.29
CA ILE A 119 -11.34 -3.04 1.17
C ILE A 119 -11.67 -2.72 -0.30
N GLY A 120 -12.95 -2.74 -0.65
CA GLY A 120 -13.44 -2.35 -1.98
C GLY A 120 -12.64 -2.95 -3.13
N ALA A 121 -12.16 -2.12 -4.05
CA ALA A 121 -11.32 -2.50 -5.18
C ALA A 121 -9.81 -2.37 -4.88
N GLY A 122 -9.41 -2.35 -3.60
CA GLY A 122 -8.05 -2.08 -3.16
C GLY A 122 -7.18 -3.33 -3.04
N ASP A 123 -5.98 -3.24 -3.57
CA ASP A 123 -4.91 -4.19 -3.38
C ASP A 123 -3.82 -3.59 -2.48
N LEU A 124 -2.99 -4.44 -1.88
CA LEU A 124 -1.98 -4.02 -0.93
C LEU A 124 -0.67 -4.77 -1.15
N LEU A 125 0.43 -4.05 -1.20
CA LEU A 125 1.77 -4.59 -1.06
C LEU A 125 2.33 -4.07 0.27
N PRO A 126 2.18 -4.82 1.36
CA PRO A 126 2.64 -4.40 2.68
C PRO A 126 4.15 -4.54 2.81
N ASN A 127 4.71 -4.09 3.91
CA ASN A 127 6.04 -4.49 4.36
C ASN A 127 5.97 -4.95 5.82
N LYS A 128 6.63 -6.06 6.14
CA LYS A 128 6.67 -6.60 7.50
C LYS A 128 8.10 -6.78 8.00
N GLU A 129 8.97 -7.28 7.15
CA GLU A 129 10.38 -7.46 7.48
C GLU A 129 11.12 -6.12 7.37
N ASN A 130 11.69 -5.67 8.47
CA ASN A 130 12.45 -4.43 8.52
C ASN A 130 13.92 -4.69 8.18
N ILE A 131 14.48 -3.84 7.32
CA ILE A 131 15.83 -3.98 6.81
C ILE A 131 16.72 -2.88 7.37
N ILE A 132 17.92 -3.25 7.81
CA ILE A 132 18.88 -2.30 8.39
C ILE A 132 19.40 -1.32 7.32
N ASN A 133 19.66 -1.82 6.11
CA ASN A 133 20.14 -0.98 5.00
C ASN A 133 19.29 -1.20 3.74
N PRO A 134 18.17 -0.49 3.57
CA PRO A 134 17.28 -0.64 2.43
C PRO A 134 17.84 -0.06 1.12
N SER A 135 18.87 0.77 1.17
CA SER A 135 19.41 1.46 -0.02
C SER A 135 19.79 0.47 -1.12
N MET A 136 20.43 -0.63 -0.78
CA MET A 136 20.82 -1.66 -1.76
C MET A 136 19.64 -2.26 -2.52
N LEU A 137 18.48 -2.40 -1.89
CA LEU A 137 17.25 -2.89 -2.53
C LEU A 137 16.60 -1.81 -3.40
N LEU A 138 16.68 -0.55 -2.99
CA LEU A 138 16.05 0.57 -3.69
C LEU A 138 16.84 1.00 -4.94
N GLU A 139 18.15 0.76 -4.98
CA GLU A 139 19.01 1.03 -6.14
C GLU A 139 18.84 0.00 -7.26
N GLY A 140 18.16 -1.12 -7.00
CA GLY A 140 17.93 -2.16 -7.99
C GLY A 140 16.92 -1.76 -9.07
N GLN A 141 17.15 -2.22 -10.31
CA GLN A 141 16.23 -2.03 -11.44
C GLN A 141 14.83 -2.59 -11.17
N LYS A 142 14.68 -3.50 -10.24
CA LYS A 142 13.41 -4.16 -9.93
C LYS A 142 12.36 -3.21 -9.38
N LEU A 143 12.77 -2.22 -8.58
CA LEU A 143 11.85 -1.18 -8.10
C LEU A 143 11.32 -0.35 -9.28
N GLU A 144 12.19 0.08 -10.17
CA GLU A 144 11.80 0.85 -11.35
C GLU A 144 10.83 0.07 -12.23
N LEU A 145 11.16 -1.19 -12.54
CA LEU A 145 10.31 -2.07 -13.35
C LEU A 145 8.95 -2.32 -12.69
N SER A 146 8.89 -2.52 -11.39
CA SER A 146 7.63 -2.73 -10.67
C SER A 146 6.73 -1.50 -10.72
N LEU A 147 7.30 -0.30 -10.60
CA LEU A 147 6.55 0.96 -10.69
C LEU A 147 6.02 1.27 -12.10
N ILE A 148 6.59 0.66 -13.15
CA ILE A 148 6.07 0.74 -14.52
C ILE A 148 4.81 -0.11 -14.69
N HIS A 149 4.71 -1.23 -13.98
CA HIS A 149 3.64 -2.21 -14.10
C HIS A 149 2.45 -2.00 -13.14
N ILE A 150 2.56 -1.06 -12.20
CA ILE A 150 1.47 -0.69 -11.27
C ILE A 150 0.54 0.40 -11.91
#